data_582376cb42c5e599765e56f2a06e23f0
#
_entry.id   582376cb42c5e599765e56f2a06e23f0
#
_cell.length_a   1.000
_cell.length_b   1.000
_cell.length_c   1.000
_cell.angle_alpha   90.00
_cell.angle_beta   90.00
_cell.angle_gamma   90.00
#
_symmetry.space_group_name_H-M   'P 1'
#
loop_
_entity.id
_entity.type
_entity.pdbx_description
1 polymer ?
#
loop_
_entity_poly.entity_id
_entity_poly.type
_entity_poly.pdbx_seq_one_letter_code
_entity_poly.pdbx_strand_id
1 'polypeptide(L)'
;MFLDRKSLWPHLRRWEEQAADRDGPFRLRFGTLFVADADAARDVLVDSAGAYLSQSGFFRLGPHSLPPAVRSEASRELLGVLARHDLPSSFGLDSALGEVSDRRGRLRHQRWGVELVRRYFAPVIAHRRHTEINALVDAYVTSSVVADDIVGHVLRRSHRTVPAVRAGLAEQLGRLPAREGGAQDLVDLVLGLPGELSPGDRAQVLQRLVLSTVGFTGVTLEWVVLLGILHGYDTPAVRREQVHRLVREALRLYPAAWRLIRVAAADHDVAGVRVHEGEHVLIGTHAIHRSAAVWDRPLDFRPSRWERPTDGQRRSYLPFGRGDGMCPANGFAVKALEHLAHLILHGHRGHVRLRTRKPHVRTLLAPPAGWTRL
;
A
#
# COMPACT_ATOMS: atom_id res chain seq x y z
N MET A 1 20.70 3.93 -11.58
CA MET A 1 19.68 3.46 -12.51
C MET A 1 18.61 4.55 -12.67
N PHE A 2 18.59 5.22 -13.85
CA PHE A 2 17.92 6.52 -14.10
C PHE A 2 16.42 6.43 -14.47
N LEU A 3 15.64 5.55 -13.84
CA LEU A 3 14.19 5.48 -14.07
C LEU A 3 13.36 6.39 -13.15
N ASP A 4 14.00 7.33 -12.45
CA ASP A 4 13.46 7.92 -11.22
C ASP A 4 12.72 9.26 -11.37
N ARG A 5 12.51 9.74 -12.58
CA ARG A 5 11.95 11.11 -12.76
C ARG A 5 10.61 11.20 -13.45
N LYS A 6 10.07 10.09 -13.98
CA LYS A 6 8.77 10.08 -14.69
C LYS A 6 7.90 8.96 -14.16
N SER A 7 6.58 9.17 -14.13
CA SER A 7 5.61 8.13 -13.82
C SER A 7 5.84 6.88 -14.69
N LEU A 8 5.78 5.70 -14.06
CA LEU A 8 5.87 4.41 -14.75
C LEU A 8 4.56 4.04 -15.46
N TRP A 9 3.54 4.88 -15.44
CA TRP A 9 2.25 4.62 -16.07
C TRP A 9 2.34 4.18 -17.54
N PRO A 10 3.16 4.81 -18.41
CA PRO A 10 3.30 4.35 -19.81
C PRO A 10 3.88 2.94 -19.92
N HIS A 11 4.80 2.58 -19.03
CA HIS A 11 5.37 1.23 -18.99
C HIS A 11 4.35 0.21 -18.52
N LEU A 12 3.60 0.54 -17.46
CA LEU A 12 2.55 -0.31 -16.90
C LEU A 12 1.49 -0.63 -17.96
N ARG A 13 1.04 0.38 -18.70
CA ARG A 13 0.10 0.21 -19.81
C ARG A 13 0.64 -0.71 -20.91
N ARG A 14 1.90 -0.51 -21.30
CA ARG A 14 2.55 -1.38 -22.29
C ARG A 14 2.64 -2.82 -21.82
N TRP A 15 2.96 -3.04 -20.54
CA TRP A 15 3.02 -4.40 -19.97
C TRP A 15 1.65 -5.06 -19.90
N GLU A 16 0.58 -4.31 -19.63
CA GLU A 16 -0.79 -4.80 -19.72
C GLU A 16 -1.15 -5.23 -21.14
N GLU A 17 -0.84 -4.39 -22.12
CA GLU A 17 -1.08 -4.66 -23.54
C GLU A 17 -0.30 -5.92 -23.99
N GLN A 18 0.99 -6.00 -23.65
CA GLN A 18 1.79 -7.19 -23.92
C GLN A 18 1.25 -8.46 -23.24
N ALA A 19 0.71 -8.35 -22.04
CA ALA A 19 0.12 -9.48 -21.33
C ALA A 19 -1.22 -9.93 -21.93
N ALA A 20 -1.98 -9.00 -22.53
CA ALA A 20 -3.24 -9.34 -23.21
C ALA A 20 -3.01 -10.08 -24.55
N ASP A 21 -1.86 -9.81 -25.20
CA ASP A 21 -1.50 -10.40 -26.50
C ASP A 21 -0.70 -11.72 -26.38
N ARG A 22 -0.45 -12.21 -25.18
CA ARG A 22 0.43 -13.39 -24.94
C ARG A 22 -0.20 -14.36 -23.96
N ASP A 23 0.05 -15.62 -24.21
CA ASP A 23 -0.21 -16.68 -23.26
C ASP A 23 1.02 -16.86 -22.37
N GLY A 24 0.85 -16.59 -21.05
CA GLY A 24 1.84 -16.83 -20.03
C GLY A 24 2.82 -15.69 -19.73
N PRO A 25 3.81 -15.96 -18.84
CA PRO A 25 4.79 -14.98 -18.41
C PRO A 25 5.75 -14.56 -19.52
N PHE A 26 6.31 -13.34 -19.45
CA PHE A 26 7.28 -12.83 -20.41
C PHE A 26 8.38 -12.00 -19.73
N ARG A 27 9.55 -11.92 -20.37
CA ARG A 27 10.67 -11.16 -19.83
C ARG A 27 10.57 -9.68 -20.19
N LEU A 28 10.70 -8.85 -19.15
CA LEU A 28 10.88 -7.41 -19.28
C LEU A 28 12.34 -7.08 -19.63
N ARG A 29 12.57 -5.85 -19.99
CA ARG A 29 13.93 -5.31 -20.13
C ARG A 29 14.71 -5.56 -18.83
N PHE A 30 15.97 -6.01 -18.94
CA PHE A 30 16.85 -6.42 -17.83
C PHE A 30 16.53 -7.78 -17.17
N GLY A 31 15.84 -8.67 -17.88
CA GLY A 31 15.71 -10.05 -17.47
C GLY A 31 14.62 -10.38 -16.46
N THR A 32 13.99 -9.38 -15.84
CA THR A 32 12.88 -9.60 -14.90
C THR A 32 11.72 -10.32 -15.57
N LEU A 33 11.28 -11.45 -15.02
CA LEU A 33 10.09 -12.15 -15.49
C LEU A 33 8.83 -11.41 -15.03
N PHE A 34 7.93 -11.08 -15.96
CA PHE A 34 6.63 -10.47 -15.67
C PHE A 34 5.54 -11.53 -15.74
N VAL A 35 4.75 -11.63 -14.67
CA VAL A 35 3.64 -12.57 -14.53
C VAL A 35 2.34 -11.76 -14.42
N ALA A 36 1.45 -11.92 -15.39
CA ALA A 36 0.13 -11.28 -15.44
C ALA A 36 -1.02 -12.30 -15.49
N ASP A 37 -0.72 -13.59 -15.51
CA ASP A 37 -1.67 -14.67 -15.33
C ASP A 37 -1.97 -14.91 -13.84
N ALA A 38 -3.23 -15.16 -13.49
CA ALA A 38 -3.66 -15.27 -12.11
C ALA A 38 -3.21 -16.59 -11.45
N ASP A 39 -3.18 -17.69 -12.19
CA ASP A 39 -2.82 -18.98 -11.65
C ASP A 39 -1.29 -19.07 -11.48
N ALA A 40 -0.52 -18.66 -12.49
CA ALA A 40 0.94 -18.55 -12.38
C ALA A 40 1.35 -17.56 -11.27
N ALA A 41 0.66 -16.43 -11.14
CA ALA A 41 0.90 -15.48 -10.05
C ALA A 41 0.63 -16.08 -8.66
N ARG A 42 -0.41 -16.88 -8.56
CA ARG A 42 -0.76 -17.59 -7.32
C ARG A 42 0.30 -18.62 -6.94
N ASP A 43 0.79 -19.40 -7.89
CA ASP A 43 1.83 -20.40 -7.64
C ASP A 43 3.12 -19.74 -7.15
N VAL A 44 3.54 -18.63 -7.78
CA VAL A 44 4.67 -17.81 -7.33
C VAL A 44 4.46 -17.21 -5.93
N LEU A 45 3.23 -16.81 -5.59
CA LEU A 45 2.94 -16.17 -4.31
C LEU A 45 2.78 -17.16 -3.16
N VAL A 46 2.24 -18.36 -3.42
CA VAL A 46 2.08 -19.43 -2.41
C VAL A 46 3.41 -20.10 -2.13
N ASP A 47 4.25 -20.25 -3.16
CA ASP A 47 5.61 -20.79 -3.06
C ASP A 47 5.69 -22.11 -2.27
N SER A 48 4.84 -23.06 -2.60
CA SER A 48 4.77 -24.36 -1.93
C SER A 48 6.08 -25.18 -2.02
N ALA A 49 6.93 -24.86 -2.99
CA ALA A 49 8.22 -25.51 -3.21
C ALA A 49 9.40 -24.79 -2.55
N GLY A 50 9.19 -23.61 -1.94
CA GLY A 50 10.28 -22.81 -1.36
C GLY A 50 11.25 -22.25 -2.40
N ALA A 51 10.78 -22.02 -3.63
CA ALA A 51 11.60 -21.58 -4.76
C ALA A 51 12.02 -20.11 -4.69
N TYR A 52 11.48 -19.35 -3.73
CA TYR A 52 11.75 -17.92 -3.61
C TYR A 52 12.34 -17.55 -2.26
N LEU A 53 13.23 -16.56 -2.26
CA LEU A 53 13.72 -15.98 -1.02
C LEU A 53 12.55 -15.45 -0.20
N SER A 54 12.51 -15.87 1.06
CA SER A 54 11.49 -15.43 2.00
C SER A 54 11.52 -13.91 2.15
N GLN A 55 10.56 -13.23 1.55
CA GLN A 55 10.48 -11.77 1.54
C GLN A 55 9.13 -11.33 2.08
N SER A 56 9.06 -11.05 3.38
CA SER A 56 7.96 -10.24 3.90
C SER A 56 8.30 -8.77 3.70
N GLY A 57 7.44 -8.03 3.02
CA GLY A 57 7.67 -6.62 2.69
C GLY A 57 7.91 -5.75 3.93
N PHE A 58 7.25 -6.06 5.06
CA PHE A 58 7.29 -5.25 6.28
C PHE A 58 8.56 -5.50 7.11
N PHE A 59 8.97 -6.76 7.21
CA PHE A 59 10.07 -7.18 8.07
C PHE A 59 11.35 -7.48 7.30
N ARG A 60 11.54 -6.83 6.15
CA ARG A 60 12.75 -6.94 5.36
C ARG A 60 13.82 -5.95 5.86
N LEU A 61 15.03 -6.46 6.06
CA LEU A 61 16.22 -5.68 6.42
C LEU A 61 17.21 -5.72 5.26
N GLY A 62 17.35 -4.63 4.53
CA GLY A 62 18.21 -4.61 3.35
C GLY A 62 17.83 -5.72 2.34
N PRO A 63 18.77 -6.59 1.94
CA PRO A 63 18.52 -7.74 1.09
C PRO A 63 17.89 -8.93 1.84
N HIS A 64 17.94 -8.95 3.18
CA HIS A 64 17.49 -10.06 4.01
C HIS A 64 16.13 -9.78 4.64
N SER A 65 15.43 -10.84 5.04
CA SER A 65 14.23 -10.78 5.86
C SER A 65 14.54 -11.28 7.27
N LEU A 66 13.76 -10.84 8.24
CA LEU A 66 13.78 -11.45 9.56
C LEU A 66 13.49 -12.96 9.44
N PRO A 67 14.03 -13.80 10.32
CA PRO A 67 13.73 -15.23 10.36
C PRO A 67 12.22 -15.51 10.37
N PRO A 68 11.73 -16.59 9.74
CA PRO A 68 10.30 -16.88 9.64
C PRO A 68 9.55 -16.89 10.98
N ALA A 69 10.16 -17.46 12.04
CA ALA A 69 9.58 -17.48 13.37
C ALA A 69 9.36 -16.07 13.93
N VAL A 70 10.38 -15.20 13.82
CA VAL A 70 10.31 -13.80 14.26
C VAL A 70 9.24 -13.02 13.49
N ARG A 71 9.13 -13.26 12.18
CA ARG A 71 8.11 -12.62 11.35
C ARG A 71 6.70 -13.04 11.73
N SER A 72 6.50 -14.32 12.02
CA SER A 72 5.20 -14.85 12.44
C SER A 72 4.77 -14.27 13.79
N GLU A 73 5.69 -14.12 14.71
CA GLU A 73 5.44 -13.49 16.01
C GLU A 73 5.16 -12.00 15.85
N ALA A 74 6.01 -11.27 15.15
CA ALA A 74 5.80 -9.85 14.86
C ALA A 74 4.47 -9.58 14.11
N SER A 75 4.05 -10.49 13.23
CA SER A 75 2.75 -10.40 12.55
C SER A 75 1.58 -10.62 13.52
N ARG A 76 1.70 -11.55 14.47
CA ARG A 76 0.69 -11.75 15.52
C ARG A 76 0.59 -10.54 16.44
N GLU A 77 1.72 -9.98 16.85
CA GLU A 77 1.76 -8.76 17.64
C GLU A 77 1.16 -7.57 16.91
N LEU A 78 1.49 -7.41 15.60
CA LEU A 78 0.88 -6.38 14.75
C LEU A 78 -0.64 -6.51 14.75
N LEU A 79 -1.18 -7.70 14.55
CA LEU A 79 -2.63 -7.93 14.60
C LEU A 79 -3.19 -7.61 15.99
N GLY A 80 -2.47 -7.92 17.05
CA GLY A 80 -2.83 -7.54 18.43
C GLY A 80 -2.87 -6.02 18.64
N VAL A 81 -1.90 -5.29 18.11
CA VAL A 81 -1.91 -3.81 18.09
C VAL A 81 -3.13 -3.28 17.34
N LEU A 82 -3.36 -3.77 16.13
CA LEU A 82 -4.48 -3.32 15.29
C LEU A 82 -5.84 -3.66 15.91
N ALA A 83 -5.99 -4.83 16.55
CA ALA A 83 -7.24 -5.24 17.17
C ALA A 83 -7.60 -4.43 18.42
N ARG A 84 -6.61 -3.89 19.13
CA ARG A 84 -6.84 -3.04 20.31
C ARG A 84 -7.31 -1.63 19.98
N HIS A 85 -7.03 -1.19 18.77
CA HIS A 85 -7.47 0.10 18.28
C HIS A 85 -8.81 -0.05 17.54
N ASP A 86 -9.90 0.11 18.27
CA ASP A 86 -11.20 0.32 17.66
C ASP A 86 -11.10 1.48 16.68
N LEU A 87 -11.68 1.29 15.50
CA LEU A 87 -11.77 2.38 14.53
C LEU A 87 -12.54 3.52 15.19
N PRO A 88 -11.93 4.70 15.41
CA PRO A 88 -12.52 5.71 16.26
C PRO A 88 -13.84 6.19 15.66
N SER A 89 -14.92 5.86 16.34
CA SER A 89 -16.27 6.38 16.00
C SER A 89 -16.34 7.90 16.14
N SER A 90 -15.45 8.49 16.92
CA SER A 90 -15.34 9.92 17.20
C SER A 90 -14.14 10.58 16.51
N PHE A 91 -13.70 10.06 15.37
CA PHE A 91 -12.68 10.77 14.57
C PHE A 91 -13.28 12.09 14.08
N GLY A 92 -12.71 13.20 14.51
CA GLY A 92 -13.13 14.56 14.11
C GLY A 92 -12.82 14.81 12.63
N LEU A 93 -13.58 14.14 11.73
CA LEU A 93 -13.31 14.13 10.31
C LEU A 93 -13.24 15.54 9.71
N ASP A 94 -14.20 16.41 10.04
CA ASP A 94 -14.26 17.77 9.47
C ASP A 94 -13.05 18.60 9.86
N SER A 95 -12.62 18.52 11.12
CA SER A 95 -11.38 19.15 11.59
C SER A 95 -10.17 18.60 10.86
N ALA A 96 -10.07 17.27 10.75
CA ALA A 96 -8.95 16.62 10.08
C ALA A 96 -8.91 16.92 8.57
N LEU A 97 -10.06 16.99 7.90
CA LEU A 97 -10.17 17.41 6.50
C LEU A 97 -9.77 18.88 6.33
N GLY A 98 -10.18 19.76 7.27
CA GLY A 98 -9.76 21.16 7.29
C GLY A 98 -8.24 21.30 7.37
N GLU A 99 -7.58 20.53 8.24
CA GLU A 99 -6.14 20.56 8.42
C GLU A 99 -5.33 20.06 7.20
N VAL A 100 -5.86 19.08 6.45
CA VAL A 100 -5.20 18.55 5.25
C VAL A 100 -5.57 19.30 3.98
N SER A 101 -6.52 20.23 4.05
CA SER A 101 -6.92 21.10 2.95
C SER A 101 -5.96 22.28 2.77
N ASP A 102 -5.87 22.79 1.55
CA ASP A 102 -5.19 24.07 1.32
C ASP A 102 -6.09 25.25 1.75
N ARG A 103 -5.53 26.47 1.73
CA ARG A 103 -6.26 27.70 2.12
C ARG A 103 -7.58 27.95 1.36
N ARG A 104 -7.83 27.21 0.27
CA ARG A 104 -9.06 27.29 -0.52
C ARG A 104 -9.98 26.09 -0.30
N GLY A 105 -9.74 25.28 0.74
CA GLY A 105 -10.49 24.07 1.06
C GLY A 105 -10.33 22.96 0.02
N ARG A 106 -9.17 22.89 -0.65
CA ARG A 106 -8.90 21.87 -1.68
C ARG A 106 -7.98 20.77 -1.13
N LEU A 107 -8.43 19.55 -1.25
CA LEU A 107 -7.67 18.33 -0.95
C LEU A 107 -6.82 17.96 -2.16
N ARG A 108 -5.51 18.12 -2.08
CA ARG A 108 -4.59 17.81 -3.18
C ARG A 108 -4.43 16.30 -3.31
N HIS A 109 -4.72 15.75 -4.49
CA HIS A 109 -4.49 14.34 -4.78
C HIS A 109 -3.01 13.97 -4.59
N GLN A 110 -2.78 12.70 -4.28
CA GLN A 110 -1.47 12.09 -3.98
C GLN A 110 -0.88 12.58 -2.65
N ARG A 111 -1.71 13.23 -1.82
CA ARG A 111 -1.26 13.81 -0.56
C ARG A 111 -2.29 13.70 0.57
N TRP A 112 -3.50 14.20 0.35
CA TRP A 112 -4.48 14.39 1.41
C TRP A 112 -4.91 13.10 2.11
N GLY A 113 -5.06 12.01 1.36
CA GLY A 113 -5.46 10.72 1.93
C GLY A 113 -4.37 10.14 2.83
N VAL A 114 -3.11 10.31 2.44
CA VAL A 114 -1.96 9.89 3.26
C VAL A 114 -1.89 10.71 4.55
N GLU A 115 -2.06 12.03 4.47
CA GLU A 115 -2.06 12.91 5.64
C GLU A 115 -3.25 12.66 6.56
N LEU A 116 -4.43 12.41 6.01
CA LEU A 116 -5.63 12.05 6.77
C LEU A 116 -5.46 10.71 7.49
N VAL A 117 -5.01 9.68 6.77
CA VAL A 117 -4.78 8.34 7.34
C VAL A 117 -3.67 8.36 8.40
N ARG A 118 -2.65 9.20 8.24
CA ARG A 118 -1.63 9.38 9.28
C ARG A 118 -2.24 9.87 10.60
N ARG A 119 -3.19 10.82 10.54
CA ARG A 119 -3.92 11.31 11.72
C ARG A 119 -4.83 10.23 12.30
N TYR A 120 -5.54 9.53 11.44
CA TYR A 120 -6.45 8.48 11.84
C TYR A 120 -5.73 7.33 12.57
N PHE A 121 -4.55 6.95 12.10
CA PHE A 121 -3.73 5.90 12.72
C PHE A 121 -2.67 6.42 13.69
N ALA A 122 -2.72 7.68 14.10
CA ALA A 122 -1.74 8.22 15.04
C ALA A 122 -1.58 7.36 16.31
N PRO A 123 -2.67 6.90 16.97
CA PRO A 123 -2.55 6.05 18.16
C PRO A 123 -1.94 4.67 17.87
N VAL A 124 -2.15 4.14 16.65
CA VAL A 124 -1.58 2.84 16.23
C VAL A 124 -0.09 2.95 15.98
N ILE A 125 0.37 4.09 15.43
CA ILE A 125 1.77 4.26 15.00
C ILE A 125 2.67 4.51 16.19
N ALA A 126 2.31 5.48 17.04
CA ALA A 126 3.08 5.82 18.22
C ALA A 126 2.19 6.50 19.26
N HIS A 127 2.27 6.05 20.48
CA HIS A 127 1.57 6.67 21.58
C HIS A 127 1.98 8.15 21.77
N ARG A 128 1.09 8.98 22.28
CA ARG A 128 1.34 10.43 22.48
C ARG A 128 2.60 10.75 23.30
N ARG A 129 3.05 9.84 24.15
CA ARG A 129 4.30 9.97 24.93
C ARG A 129 5.56 10.02 24.04
N HIS A 130 5.50 9.52 22.82
CA HIS A 130 6.63 9.47 21.87
C HIS A 130 6.63 10.69 20.92
N THR A 131 6.66 11.90 21.49
CA THR A 131 6.53 13.16 20.72
C THR A 131 7.59 13.30 19.63
N GLU A 132 8.88 12.99 19.95
CA GLU A 132 9.97 13.12 18.99
C GLU A 132 9.87 12.06 17.88
N ILE A 133 9.48 10.82 18.22
CA ILE A 133 9.23 9.78 17.21
C ILE A 133 8.06 10.18 16.31
N ASN A 134 6.98 10.71 16.87
CA ASN A 134 5.86 11.20 16.07
C ASN A 134 6.28 12.30 15.10
N ALA A 135 7.10 13.28 15.52
CA ALA A 135 7.63 14.31 14.65
C ALA A 135 8.50 13.75 13.51
N LEU A 136 9.34 12.74 13.80
CA LEU A 136 10.15 12.05 12.80
C LEU A 136 9.30 11.23 11.84
N VAL A 137 8.24 10.58 12.32
CA VAL A 137 7.27 9.87 11.48
C VAL A 137 6.55 10.85 10.55
N ASP A 138 6.12 12.01 11.04
CA ASP A 138 5.49 13.05 10.23
C ASP A 138 6.45 13.58 9.15
N ALA A 139 7.71 13.81 9.51
CA ALA A 139 8.75 14.19 8.54
C ALA A 139 8.98 13.10 7.49
N TYR A 140 8.97 11.82 7.88
CA TYR A 140 9.08 10.69 6.96
C TYR A 140 7.90 10.61 6.00
N VAL A 141 6.68 10.67 6.50
CA VAL A 141 5.45 10.63 5.69
C VAL A 141 5.45 11.78 4.68
N THR A 142 5.72 12.99 5.14
CA THR A 142 5.73 14.18 4.29
C THR A 142 6.83 14.12 3.23
N SER A 143 8.02 13.63 3.57
CA SER A 143 9.18 13.64 2.66
C SER A 143 9.27 12.46 1.72
N SER A 144 8.69 11.30 2.06
CA SER A 144 8.85 10.09 1.25
C SER A 144 7.57 9.56 0.66
N VAL A 145 6.45 9.64 1.36
CA VAL A 145 5.17 9.13 0.87
C VAL A 145 4.44 10.17 0.04
N VAL A 146 4.45 11.43 0.52
CA VAL A 146 3.77 12.56 -0.12
C VAL A 146 4.64 13.22 -1.19
N ALA A 147 5.95 13.25 -0.99
CA ALA A 147 6.88 13.96 -1.89
C ALA A 147 7.14 13.24 -3.22
N ASP A 148 6.64 12.03 -3.41
CA ASP A 148 6.77 11.30 -4.69
C ASP A 148 6.11 12.05 -5.86
N ASP A 149 5.30 13.05 -5.58
CA ASP A 149 4.50 13.81 -6.55
C ASP A 149 5.11 15.15 -6.99
N ILE A 150 5.95 15.79 -6.21
CA ILE A 150 6.44 17.11 -6.54
C ILE A 150 7.76 17.04 -7.28
N VAL A 151 7.63 16.99 -8.62
CA VAL A 151 8.60 17.53 -9.62
C VAL A 151 9.99 17.89 -9.08
N GLY A 152 10.97 17.05 -9.43
CA GLY A 152 12.39 17.44 -9.61
C GLY A 152 13.17 18.10 -8.46
N HIS A 153 12.57 18.94 -7.66
CA HIS A 153 13.22 19.64 -6.57
C HIS A 153 13.24 18.88 -5.24
N VAL A 154 12.23 18.06 -4.99
CA VAL A 154 12.06 17.34 -3.73
C VAL A 154 12.89 16.06 -3.69
N LEU A 155 13.24 15.48 -4.82
CA LEU A 155 14.10 14.29 -4.89
C LEU A 155 15.48 14.49 -4.21
N ARG A 156 16.04 15.68 -4.27
CA ARG A 156 17.29 15.98 -3.53
C ARG A 156 17.06 16.08 -2.01
N ARG A 157 15.87 16.52 -1.58
CA ARG A 157 15.51 16.57 -0.16
C ARG A 157 15.17 15.18 0.37
N SER A 158 14.39 14.37 -0.36
CA SER A 158 14.04 13.02 0.10
C SER A 158 15.26 12.10 0.23
N HIS A 159 16.24 12.20 -0.69
CA HIS A 159 17.50 11.45 -0.57
C HIS A 159 18.31 11.80 0.68
N ARG A 160 18.20 13.01 1.21
CA ARG A 160 18.84 13.44 2.45
C ARG A 160 17.93 13.26 3.66
N THR A 161 16.64 13.53 3.52
CA THR A 161 15.69 13.51 4.62
C THR A 161 15.39 12.09 5.10
N VAL A 162 15.21 11.11 4.19
CA VAL A 162 14.91 9.72 4.58
C VAL A 162 16.03 9.09 5.42
N PRO A 163 17.32 9.18 5.03
CA PRO A 163 18.43 8.72 5.88
C PRO A 163 18.51 9.48 7.22
N ALA A 164 18.34 10.80 7.21
CA ALA A 164 18.39 11.61 8.42
C ALA A 164 17.26 11.26 9.39
N VAL A 165 16.04 11.08 8.89
CA VAL A 165 14.89 10.62 9.69
C VAL A 165 15.16 9.22 10.25
N ARG A 166 15.73 8.32 9.45
CA ARG A 166 16.09 6.98 9.94
C ARG A 166 17.11 7.04 11.05
N ALA A 167 18.15 7.88 10.93
CA ALA A 167 19.15 8.07 11.97
C ALA A 167 18.50 8.62 13.25
N GLY A 168 17.64 9.63 13.15
CA GLY A 168 16.88 10.17 14.28
C GLY A 168 15.96 9.13 14.93
N LEU A 169 15.24 8.33 14.14
CA LEU A 169 14.43 7.24 14.67
C LEU A 169 15.29 6.19 15.38
N ALA A 170 16.45 5.82 14.83
CA ALA A 170 17.36 4.87 15.45
C ALA A 170 17.90 5.42 16.80
N GLU A 171 18.25 6.70 16.86
CA GLU A 171 18.68 7.35 18.08
C GLU A 171 17.57 7.34 19.16
N GLN A 172 16.35 7.72 18.80
CA GLN A 172 15.22 7.72 19.74
C GLN A 172 14.85 6.30 20.21
N LEU A 173 14.79 5.33 19.29
CA LEU A 173 14.51 3.93 19.64
C LEU A 173 15.62 3.33 20.51
N GLY A 174 16.87 3.72 20.31
CA GLY A 174 18.01 3.27 21.14
C GLY A 174 17.99 3.81 22.57
N ARG A 175 17.27 4.90 22.83
CA ARG A 175 17.11 5.49 24.18
C ARG A 175 15.95 4.87 24.96
N LEU A 176 15.03 4.19 24.27
CA LEU A 176 13.88 3.57 24.92
C LEU A 176 14.26 2.19 25.50
N PRO A 177 13.78 1.84 26.68
CA PRO A 177 14.01 0.51 27.26
C PRO A 177 13.31 -0.55 26.40
N ALA A 178 13.86 -1.76 26.43
CA ALA A 178 13.15 -2.94 25.94
C ALA A 178 11.83 -3.06 26.72
N ARG A 179 10.75 -3.40 26.00
CA ARG A 179 9.45 -3.42 26.62
C ARG A 179 9.15 -4.75 27.29
N GLU A 180 8.56 -4.68 28.47
CA GLU A 180 7.88 -5.79 29.12
C GLU A 180 6.38 -5.80 28.72
N GLY A 181 5.87 -6.94 28.25
CA GLY A 181 4.49 -7.13 27.84
C GLY A 181 4.21 -6.88 26.35
N GLY A 182 2.97 -7.10 25.93
CA GLY A 182 2.54 -7.01 24.52
C GLY A 182 2.53 -5.58 23.96
N ALA A 183 2.85 -5.42 22.67
CA ALA A 183 2.93 -4.13 21.99
C ALA A 183 1.60 -3.36 22.02
N GLN A 184 1.62 -2.05 22.33
CA GLN A 184 0.44 -1.18 22.29
C GLN A 184 0.37 -0.40 20.98
N ASP A 185 1.50 -0.14 20.35
CA ASP A 185 1.65 0.59 19.09
C ASP A 185 2.79 0.01 18.25
N LEU A 186 3.06 0.59 17.09
CA LEU A 186 4.14 0.11 16.22
C LEU A 186 5.54 0.40 16.78
N VAL A 187 5.69 1.39 17.65
CA VAL A 187 6.97 1.67 18.34
C VAL A 187 7.25 0.54 19.32
N ASP A 188 6.27 0.18 20.14
CA ASP A 188 6.39 -0.94 21.06
C ASP A 188 6.67 -2.26 20.32
N LEU A 189 6.01 -2.48 19.18
CA LEU A 189 6.23 -3.66 18.35
C LEU A 189 7.69 -3.76 17.88
N VAL A 190 8.27 -2.67 17.37
CA VAL A 190 9.66 -2.73 16.91
C VAL A 190 10.67 -2.81 18.06
N LEU A 191 10.34 -2.28 19.25
CA LEU A 191 11.15 -2.45 20.46
C LEU A 191 11.15 -3.90 20.96
N GLY A 192 10.02 -4.61 20.80
CA GLY A 192 9.88 -6.02 21.16
C GLY A 192 10.53 -7.01 20.16
N LEU A 193 11.03 -6.56 19.02
CA LEU A 193 11.77 -7.43 18.11
C LEU A 193 13.07 -7.95 18.77
N PRO A 194 13.61 -9.11 18.34
CA PRO A 194 14.78 -9.72 18.97
C PRO A 194 15.96 -8.76 19.20
N GLY A 195 16.68 -8.97 20.30
CA GLY A 195 17.74 -8.08 20.77
C GLY A 195 18.95 -7.92 19.84
N GLU A 196 19.15 -8.87 18.91
CA GLU A 196 20.22 -8.84 17.90
C GLU A 196 20.04 -7.73 16.85
N LEU A 197 18.82 -7.16 16.75
CA LEU A 197 18.55 -6.08 15.80
C LEU A 197 19.07 -4.75 16.34
N SER A 198 19.86 -4.07 15.53
CA SER A 198 20.33 -2.72 15.85
C SER A 198 19.16 -1.71 15.91
N PRO A 199 19.31 -0.58 16.61
CA PRO A 199 18.34 0.52 16.55
C PRO A 199 18.07 0.99 15.12
N GLY A 200 19.08 0.92 14.22
CA GLY A 200 18.92 1.24 12.79
C GLY A 200 18.00 0.26 12.07
N ASP A 201 18.08 -1.03 12.37
CA ASP A 201 17.21 -2.06 11.80
C ASP A 201 15.77 -1.88 12.29
N ARG A 202 15.58 -1.61 13.59
CA ARG A 202 14.27 -1.29 14.17
C ARG A 202 13.64 -0.06 13.52
N ALA A 203 14.44 1.01 13.31
CA ALA A 203 13.99 2.20 12.60
C ALA A 203 13.59 1.91 11.16
N GLN A 204 14.32 1.03 10.46
CA GLN A 204 13.97 0.61 9.11
C GLN A 204 12.66 -0.18 9.07
N VAL A 205 12.43 -1.08 10.01
CA VAL A 205 11.15 -1.81 10.14
C VAL A 205 10.02 -0.83 10.42
N LEU A 206 10.19 0.09 11.38
CA LEU A 206 9.18 1.10 11.70
C LEU A 206 8.81 1.95 10.47
N GLN A 207 9.79 2.45 9.73
CA GLN A 207 9.55 3.20 8.49
C GLN A 207 8.71 2.40 7.48
N ARG A 208 8.96 1.10 7.34
CA ARG A 208 8.19 0.24 6.43
C ARG A 208 6.78 -0.01 6.92
N LEU A 209 6.61 -0.23 8.21
CA LEU A 209 5.29 -0.35 8.82
C LEU A 209 4.47 0.93 8.64
N VAL A 210 5.08 2.10 8.86
CA VAL A 210 4.44 3.40 8.60
C VAL A 210 4.07 3.57 7.14
N LEU A 211 4.99 3.29 6.20
CA LEU A 211 4.69 3.36 4.76
C LEU A 211 3.52 2.46 4.40
N SER A 212 3.51 1.25 4.93
CA SER A 212 2.45 0.28 4.64
C SER A 212 1.11 0.69 5.22
N THR A 213 1.08 1.12 6.47
CA THR A 213 -0.14 1.51 7.17
C THR A 213 -0.71 2.82 6.62
N VAL A 214 0.12 3.82 6.40
CA VAL A 214 -0.30 5.18 6.01
C VAL A 214 -0.30 5.36 4.50
N GLY A 215 0.79 4.96 3.82
CA GLY A 215 0.97 5.22 2.39
C GLY A 215 -0.01 4.45 1.52
N PHE A 216 -0.04 3.13 1.66
CA PHE A 216 -0.92 2.28 0.86
C PHE A 216 -2.40 2.56 1.16
N THR A 217 -2.75 2.69 2.44
CA THR A 217 -4.14 2.97 2.85
C THR A 217 -4.57 4.37 2.41
N GLY A 218 -3.73 5.38 2.58
CA GLY A 218 -4.04 6.75 2.19
C GLY A 218 -4.23 6.94 0.70
N VAL A 219 -3.35 6.37 -0.12
CA VAL A 219 -3.49 6.39 -1.58
C VAL A 219 -4.73 5.64 -2.04
N THR A 220 -5.05 4.51 -1.40
CA THR A 220 -6.27 3.76 -1.71
C THR A 220 -7.52 4.56 -1.32
N LEU A 221 -7.51 5.23 -0.16
CA LEU A 221 -8.62 6.11 0.26
C LEU A 221 -8.88 7.22 -0.77
N GLU A 222 -7.82 7.84 -1.28
CA GLU A 222 -7.96 8.86 -2.34
C GLU A 222 -8.64 8.29 -3.59
N TRP A 223 -8.26 7.07 -4.03
CA TRP A 223 -8.93 6.41 -5.15
C TRP A 223 -10.40 6.12 -4.87
N VAL A 224 -10.71 5.60 -3.68
CA VAL A 224 -12.09 5.26 -3.29
C VAL A 224 -12.97 6.51 -3.31
N VAL A 225 -12.52 7.59 -2.70
CA VAL A 225 -13.28 8.86 -2.64
C VAL A 225 -13.38 9.50 -4.01
N LEU A 226 -12.29 9.56 -4.78
CA LEU A 226 -12.29 10.08 -6.14
C LEU A 226 -13.30 9.35 -7.03
N LEU A 227 -13.24 8.03 -7.05
CA LEU A 227 -14.16 7.22 -7.86
C LEU A 227 -15.60 7.31 -7.32
N GLY A 228 -15.77 7.36 -6.00
CA GLY A 228 -17.07 7.56 -5.37
C GLY A 228 -17.75 8.84 -5.85
N ILE A 229 -17.04 9.97 -5.82
CA ILE A 229 -17.56 11.26 -6.30
C ILE A 229 -17.83 11.23 -7.80
N LEU A 230 -16.88 10.74 -8.60
CA LEU A 230 -17.02 10.69 -10.06
C LEU A 230 -18.20 9.83 -10.53
N HIS A 231 -18.67 8.90 -9.70
CA HIS A 231 -19.78 7.99 -9.99
C HIS A 231 -21.03 8.22 -9.12
N GLY A 232 -21.10 9.37 -8.41
CA GLY A 232 -22.30 9.81 -7.69
C GLY A 232 -22.62 9.06 -6.39
N TYR A 233 -21.59 8.50 -5.74
CA TYR A 233 -21.74 7.85 -4.42
C TYR A 233 -21.59 8.84 -3.25
N ASP A 234 -21.29 10.10 -3.50
CA ASP A 234 -21.17 11.18 -2.50
C ASP A 234 -22.57 11.72 -2.13
N THR A 235 -23.29 10.93 -1.37
CA THR A 235 -24.71 11.21 -1.03
C THR A 235 -25.04 10.68 0.36
N PRO A 236 -25.90 11.38 1.15
CA PRO A 236 -26.40 10.88 2.43
C PRO A 236 -27.13 9.53 2.33
N ALA A 237 -27.56 9.13 1.12
CA ALA A 237 -28.18 7.85 0.89
C ALA A 237 -27.20 6.69 0.68
N VAL A 238 -25.88 6.95 0.60
CA VAL A 238 -24.88 5.89 0.42
C VAL A 238 -24.85 4.96 1.62
N ARG A 239 -24.99 3.64 1.36
CA ARG A 239 -24.99 2.61 2.40
C ARG A 239 -23.62 1.96 2.54
N ARG A 240 -23.34 1.41 3.73
CA ARG A 240 -22.06 0.73 4.02
C ARG A 240 -21.75 -0.40 3.04
N GLU A 241 -22.75 -1.18 2.62
CA GLU A 241 -22.57 -2.27 1.65
C GLU A 241 -22.16 -1.75 0.26
N GLN A 242 -22.63 -0.57 -0.12
CA GLN A 242 -22.22 0.09 -1.35
C GLN A 242 -20.76 0.54 -1.25
N VAL A 243 -20.37 1.14 -0.12
CA VAL A 243 -18.97 1.55 0.14
C VAL A 243 -18.04 0.33 0.18
N HIS A 244 -18.44 -0.79 0.78
CA HIS A 244 -17.70 -2.04 0.74
C HIS A 244 -17.39 -2.47 -0.71
N ARG A 245 -18.38 -2.49 -1.58
CA ARG A 245 -18.21 -2.84 -3.01
C ARG A 245 -17.34 -1.81 -3.75
N LEU A 246 -17.46 -0.55 -3.37
CA LEU A 246 -16.70 0.57 -3.92
C LEU A 246 -15.19 0.42 -3.58
N VAL A 247 -14.86 0.12 -2.33
CA VAL A 247 -13.48 -0.16 -1.88
C VAL A 247 -12.88 -1.32 -2.64
N ARG A 248 -13.62 -2.44 -2.79
CA ARG A 248 -13.14 -3.62 -3.53
C ARG A 248 -12.88 -3.28 -5.00
N GLU A 249 -13.76 -2.52 -5.64
CA GLU A 249 -13.59 -2.14 -7.05
C GLU A 249 -12.44 -1.15 -7.26
N ALA A 250 -12.26 -0.21 -6.34
CA ALA A 250 -11.11 0.70 -6.37
C ALA A 250 -9.79 -0.08 -6.22
N LEU A 251 -9.70 -1.01 -5.27
CA LEU A 251 -8.55 -1.91 -5.09
C LEU A 251 -8.29 -2.81 -6.30
N ARG A 252 -9.34 -3.21 -7.03
CA ARG A 252 -9.19 -3.96 -8.27
C ARG A 252 -8.59 -3.09 -9.37
N LEU A 253 -9.20 -1.96 -9.65
CA LEU A 253 -8.78 -1.09 -10.77
C LEU A 253 -7.45 -0.40 -10.50
N TYR A 254 -7.23 0.02 -9.27
CA TYR A 254 -6.07 0.83 -8.88
C TYR A 254 -5.43 0.30 -7.59
N PRO A 255 -4.92 -0.96 -7.60
CA PRO A 255 -4.25 -1.50 -6.41
C PRO A 255 -3.03 -0.63 -6.08
N ALA A 256 -2.97 -0.08 -4.86
CA ALA A 256 -1.83 0.72 -4.45
C ALA A 256 -0.52 -0.08 -4.59
N ALA A 257 -0.54 -1.38 -4.23
CA ALA A 257 0.51 -2.35 -4.54
C ALA A 257 0.30 -2.93 -5.95
N TRP A 258 0.56 -2.15 -6.98
CA TRP A 258 0.35 -2.50 -8.38
C TRP A 258 1.24 -3.63 -8.89
N ARG A 259 2.27 -3.99 -8.13
CA ARG A 259 3.19 -5.09 -8.37
C ARG A 259 3.60 -5.75 -7.07
N LEU A 260 3.86 -7.07 -7.14
CA LEU A 260 4.54 -7.83 -6.10
C LEU A 260 5.82 -8.40 -6.70
N ILE A 261 6.87 -8.52 -5.90
CA ILE A 261 8.18 -8.98 -6.37
C ILE A 261 8.59 -10.20 -5.56
N ARG A 262 9.15 -11.20 -6.25
CA ARG A 262 9.88 -12.32 -5.66
C ARG A 262 11.27 -12.37 -6.24
N VAL A 263 12.21 -12.95 -5.50
CA VAL A 263 13.56 -13.25 -5.97
C VAL A 263 13.73 -14.75 -5.89
N ALA A 264 14.13 -15.36 -6.99
CA ALA A 264 14.37 -16.81 -7.05
C ALA A 264 15.49 -17.21 -6.09
N ALA A 265 15.24 -18.22 -5.26
CA ALA A 265 16.23 -18.81 -4.35
C ALA A 265 17.00 -19.95 -5.00
N ALA A 266 16.47 -20.50 -6.09
CA ALA A 266 17.06 -21.57 -6.90
C ALA A 266 16.48 -21.51 -8.31
N ASP A 267 17.10 -22.22 -9.22
CA ASP A 267 16.62 -22.41 -10.58
C ASP A 267 15.31 -23.20 -10.60
N HIS A 268 14.28 -22.64 -11.24
CA HIS A 268 12.97 -23.29 -11.40
C HIS A 268 12.22 -22.75 -12.61
N ASP A 269 11.03 -23.30 -12.87
CA ASP A 269 10.18 -22.87 -13.98
C ASP A 269 8.91 -22.18 -13.46
N VAL A 270 8.50 -21.12 -14.14
CA VAL A 270 7.23 -20.41 -13.89
C VAL A 270 6.39 -20.49 -15.17
N ALA A 271 5.34 -21.29 -15.13
CA ALA A 271 4.46 -21.53 -16.29
C ALA A 271 5.24 -21.76 -17.59
N GLY A 272 6.24 -22.65 -17.56
CA GLY A 272 7.06 -23.03 -18.71
C GLY A 272 8.20 -22.06 -19.06
N VAL A 273 8.42 -21.01 -18.27
CA VAL A 273 9.54 -20.08 -18.47
C VAL A 273 10.59 -20.31 -17.39
N ARG A 274 11.83 -20.63 -17.81
CA ARG A 274 12.95 -20.84 -16.90
C ARG A 274 13.31 -19.57 -16.16
N VAL A 275 13.45 -19.65 -14.84
CA VAL A 275 13.93 -18.61 -13.93
C VAL A 275 15.18 -19.10 -13.22
N HIS A 276 16.24 -18.30 -13.22
CA HIS A 276 17.49 -18.63 -12.56
C HIS A 276 17.58 -18.03 -11.16
N GLU A 277 18.38 -18.66 -10.30
CA GLU A 277 18.68 -18.13 -8.97
C GLU A 277 19.08 -16.65 -9.03
N GLY A 278 18.53 -15.85 -8.10
CA GLY A 278 18.74 -14.40 -8.02
C GLY A 278 17.89 -13.57 -9.00
N GLU A 279 17.21 -14.18 -9.97
CA GLU A 279 16.33 -13.43 -10.87
C GLU A 279 15.08 -12.92 -10.16
N HIS A 280 14.58 -11.80 -10.65
CA HIS A 280 13.34 -11.18 -10.15
C HIS A 280 12.13 -11.65 -10.95
N VAL A 281 11.09 -12.07 -10.21
CA VAL A 281 9.76 -12.32 -10.74
C VAL A 281 8.82 -11.22 -10.26
N LEU A 282 8.26 -10.47 -11.21
CA LEU A 282 7.36 -9.35 -10.96
C LEU A 282 5.93 -9.77 -11.30
N ILE A 283 5.10 -9.90 -10.29
CA ILE A 283 3.67 -10.18 -10.42
C ILE A 283 2.94 -8.85 -10.64
N GLY A 284 2.35 -8.68 -11.81
CA GLY A 284 1.59 -7.49 -12.20
C GLY A 284 0.15 -7.52 -11.69
N THR A 285 -0.10 -7.23 -10.41
CA THR A 285 -1.45 -7.25 -9.84
C THR A 285 -2.41 -6.34 -10.61
N HIS A 286 -1.93 -5.19 -11.07
CA HIS A 286 -2.70 -4.26 -11.90
C HIS A 286 -3.13 -4.91 -13.23
N ALA A 287 -2.26 -5.67 -13.90
CA ALA A 287 -2.58 -6.36 -15.15
C ALA A 287 -3.56 -7.52 -14.90
N ILE A 288 -3.33 -8.35 -13.87
CA ILE A 288 -4.22 -9.44 -13.50
C ILE A 288 -5.64 -8.94 -13.20
N HIS A 289 -5.75 -7.84 -12.46
CA HIS A 289 -7.05 -7.24 -12.11
C HIS A 289 -7.80 -6.62 -13.30
N ARG A 290 -7.14 -6.49 -14.45
CA ARG A 290 -7.69 -5.89 -15.68
C ARG A 290 -7.72 -6.87 -16.85
N SER A 291 -7.45 -8.15 -16.61
CA SER A 291 -7.50 -9.19 -17.63
C SER A 291 -8.94 -9.43 -18.10
N ALA A 292 -9.20 -9.30 -19.40
CA ALA A 292 -10.51 -9.59 -20.00
C ALA A 292 -10.91 -11.07 -19.91
N ALA A 293 -9.93 -11.96 -19.73
CA ALA A 293 -10.19 -13.40 -19.53
C ALA A 293 -10.96 -13.68 -18.23
N VAL A 294 -10.87 -12.77 -17.24
CA VAL A 294 -11.50 -12.95 -15.93
C VAL A 294 -12.59 -11.92 -15.64
N TRP A 295 -12.35 -10.66 -16.09
CA TRP A 295 -13.19 -9.54 -15.73
C TRP A 295 -14.00 -9.05 -16.94
N ASP A 296 -15.32 -9.21 -16.90
CA ASP A 296 -16.21 -8.55 -17.85
C ASP A 296 -16.04 -7.02 -17.76
N ARG A 297 -15.86 -6.35 -18.90
CA ARG A 297 -15.60 -4.90 -18.99
C ARG A 297 -14.51 -4.49 -17.97
N PRO A 298 -13.27 -4.98 -18.12
CA PRO A 298 -12.24 -4.95 -17.08
C PRO A 298 -11.79 -3.55 -16.70
N LEU A 299 -11.96 -2.56 -17.57
CA LEU A 299 -11.55 -1.17 -17.34
C LEU A 299 -12.66 -0.31 -16.73
N ASP A 300 -13.90 -0.81 -16.70
CA ASP A 300 -15.03 -0.05 -16.16
C ASP A 300 -15.08 -0.15 -14.64
N PHE A 301 -15.38 0.97 -13.99
CA PHE A 301 -15.67 1.01 -12.58
C PHE A 301 -17.08 0.52 -12.31
N ARG A 302 -17.22 -0.69 -11.83
CA ARG A 302 -18.50 -1.39 -11.62
C ARG A 302 -18.54 -2.06 -10.25
N PRO A 303 -18.87 -1.34 -9.18
CA PRO A 303 -18.97 -1.92 -7.83
C PRO A 303 -19.97 -3.06 -7.71
N SER A 304 -21.02 -3.09 -8.56
CA SER A 304 -22.03 -4.16 -8.58
C SER A 304 -21.47 -5.56 -8.90
N ARG A 305 -20.29 -5.66 -9.56
CA ARG A 305 -19.64 -6.97 -9.79
C ARG A 305 -19.33 -7.73 -8.49
N TRP A 306 -19.20 -7.01 -7.39
CA TRP A 306 -18.93 -7.58 -6.08
C TRP A 306 -20.16 -8.09 -5.35
N GLU A 307 -21.36 -8.00 -5.94
CA GLU A 307 -22.57 -8.62 -5.40
C GLU A 307 -22.50 -10.15 -5.53
N ARG A 308 -22.03 -10.63 -6.67
CA ARG A 308 -21.91 -12.06 -6.97
C ARG A 308 -20.62 -12.34 -7.76
N PRO A 309 -19.45 -12.19 -7.15
CA PRO A 309 -18.18 -12.44 -7.84
C PRO A 309 -18.04 -13.93 -8.14
N THR A 310 -17.53 -14.26 -9.33
CA THR A 310 -17.22 -15.63 -9.73
C THR A 310 -15.99 -16.15 -8.97
N ASP A 311 -15.76 -17.48 -9.01
CA ASP A 311 -14.57 -18.06 -8.40
C ASP A 311 -13.27 -17.61 -9.11
N GLY A 312 -13.29 -17.45 -10.43
CA GLY A 312 -12.19 -16.86 -11.18
C GLY A 312 -11.86 -15.45 -10.72
N GLN A 313 -12.87 -14.61 -10.52
CA GLN A 313 -12.70 -13.25 -9.99
C GLN A 313 -12.13 -13.25 -8.56
N ARG A 314 -12.61 -14.14 -7.68
CA ARG A 314 -12.08 -14.29 -6.33
C ARG A 314 -10.61 -14.74 -6.32
N ARG A 315 -10.26 -15.69 -7.20
CA ARG A 315 -8.86 -16.18 -7.32
C ARG A 315 -7.92 -15.12 -7.86
N SER A 316 -8.39 -14.32 -8.81
CA SER A 316 -7.59 -13.26 -9.46
C SER A 316 -7.52 -11.96 -8.68
N TYR A 317 -8.24 -11.82 -7.56
CA TYR A 317 -8.26 -10.60 -6.76
C TYR A 317 -7.15 -10.64 -5.71
N LEU A 318 -6.03 -9.96 -5.99
CA LEU A 318 -4.76 -10.04 -5.26
C LEU A 318 -4.26 -8.67 -4.73
N PRO A 319 -5.12 -7.73 -4.26
CA PRO A 319 -4.66 -6.40 -3.86
C PRO A 319 -3.73 -6.42 -2.64
N PHE A 320 -3.78 -7.48 -1.84
CA PHE A 320 -2.98 -7.70 -0.64
C PHE A 320 -1.97 -8.85 -0.77
N GLY A 321 -1.78 -9.36 -1.98
CA GLY A 321 -0.98 -10.56 -2.23
C GLY A 321 -1.67 -11.84 -1.79
N ARG A 322 -0.88 -12.92 -1.65
CA ARG A 322 -1.33 -14.25 -1.23
C ARG A 322 -0.16 -15.03 -0.61
N GLY A 323 -0.47 -16.18 0.04
CA GLY A 323 0.53 -17.04 0.67
C GLY A 323 1.20 -16.36 1.87
N ASP A 324 2.39 -16.80 2.23
CA ASP A 324 3.15 -16.31 3.38
C ASP A 324 3.50 -14.80 3.30
N GLY A 325 3.54 -14.26 2.08
CA GLY A 325 3.76 -12.84 1.84
C GLY A 325 2.49 -11.99 1.78
N MET A 326 1.32 -12.55 2.08
CA MET A 326 0.06 -11.81 2.14
C MET A 326 0.12 -10.75 3.24
N CYS A 327 -0.51 -9.59 3.01
CA CYS A 327 -0.61 -8.55 4.02
C CYS A 327 -1.37 -9.08 5.25
N PRO A 328 -0.76 -9.16 6.43
CA PRO A 328 -1.44 -9.65 7.62
C PRO A 328 -2.56 -8.71 8.06
N ALA A 329 -2.44 -7.41 7.80
CA ALA A 329 -3.41 -6.39 8.17
C ALA A 329 -4.52 -6.15 7.13
N ASN A 330 -4.70 -7.04 6.14
CA ASN A 330 -5.65 -6.82 5.04
C ASN A 330 -7.08 -6.53 5.52
N GLY A 331 -7.60 -7.32 6.47
CA GLY A 331 -8.94 -7.13 7.03
C GLY A 331 -9.10 -5.80 7.76
N PHE A 332 -8.09 -5.39 8.53
CA PHE A 332 -8.08 -4.11 9.22
C PHE A 332 -8.03 -2.94 8.22
N ALA A 333 -7.15 -3.02 7.22
CA ALA A 333 -7.02 -1.98 6.20
C ALA A 333 -8.34 -1.78 5.42
N VAL A 334 -9.02 -2.86 5.04
CA VAL A 334 -10.32 -2.79 4.35
C VAL A 334 -11.37 -2.13 5.25
N LYS A 335 -11.49 -2.54 6.52
CA LYS A 335 -12.43 -1.93 7.47
C LYS A 335 -12.16 -0.44 7.67
N ALA A 336 -10.91 -0.04 7.79
CA ALA A 336 -10.52 1.37 7.93
C ALA A 336 -10.88 2.19 6.67
N LEU A 337 -10.61 1.64 5.48
CA LEU A 337 -10.98 2.26 4.21
C LEU A 337 -12.50 2.42 4.08
N GLU A 338 -13.26 1.39 4.42
CA GLU A 338 -14.73 1.42 4.38
C GLU A 338 -15.29 2.46 5.35
N HIS A 339 -14.74 2.51 6.57
CA HIS A 339 -15.16 3.47 7.57
C HIS A 339 -14.90 4.92 7.13
N LEU A 340 -13.66 5.24 6.78
CA LEU A 340 -13.29 6.59 6.34
C LEU A 340 -14.01 7.00 5.06
N ALA A 341 -14.09 6.10 4.07
CA ALA A 341 -14.78 6.40 2.82
C ALA A 341 -16.29 6.61 3.05
N HIS A 342 -16.91 5.83 3.94
CA HIS A 342 -18.32 6.03 4.28
C HIS A 342 -18.54 7.38 4.96
N LEU A 343 -17.74 7.75 5.95
CA LEU A 343 -17.85 9.05 6.61
C LEU A 343 -17.73 10.21 5.60
N ILE A 344 -16.76 10.13 4.69
CA ILE A 344 -16.52 11.18 3.69
C ILE A 344 -17.67 11.25 2.68
N LEU A 345 -18.02 10.12 2.06
CA LEU A 345 -19.01 10.08 0.97
C LEU A 345 -20.45 10.30 1.46
N HIS A 346 -20.76 9.91 2.70
CA HIS A 346 -22.07 10.15 3.31
C HIS A 346 -22.23 11.60 3.77
N GLY A 347 -21.16 12.21 4.34
CA GLY A 347 -21.20 13.52 4.96
C GLY A 347 -20.98 14.68 4.00
N HIS A 348 -20.37 14.45 2.84
CA HIS A 348 -19.92 15.53 1.96
C HIS A 348 -20.30 15.32 0.50
N ARG A 349 -20.60 16.44 -0.18
CA ARG A 349 -20.71 16.51 -1.64
C ARG A 349 -19.38 16.97 -2.22
N GLY A 350 -18.84 16.17 -3.13
CA GLY A 350 -17.51 16.42 -3.67
C GLY A 350 -17.51 17.07 -5.05
N HIS A 351 -16.54 17.96 -5.27
CA HIS A 351 -16.20 18.47 -6.58
C HIS A 351 -14.74 18.13 -6.92
N VAL A 352 -14.53 17.48 -8.07
CA VAL A 352 -13.21 17.00 -8.51
C VAL A 352 -12.72 17.82 -9.70
N ARG A 353 -11.45 18.23 -9.67
CA ARG A 353 -10.75 18.80 -10.82
C ARG A 353 -9.43 18.09 -11.05
N LEU A 354 -9.32 17.38 -12.17
CA LEU A 354 -8.12 16.69 -12.58
C LEU A 354 -7.28 17.58 -13.52
N ARG A 355 -5.97 17.61 -13.31
CA ARG A 355 -4.99 18.24 -14.21
C ARG A 355 -4.59 17.30 -15.35
N THR A 356 -4.68 15.99 -15.10
CA THR A 356 -4.43 14.92 -16.04
C THR A 356 -5.40 13.78 -15.77
N ARG A 357 -5.64 12.92 -16.75
CA ARG A 357 -6.41 11.68 -16.55
C ARG A 357 -5.51 10.47 -16.28
N LYS A 358 -4.18 10.67 -16.32
CA LYS A 358 -3.21 9.58 -16.15
C LYS A 358 -2.87 9.42 -14.68
N PRO A 359 -3.02 8.23 -14.12
CA PRO A 359 -2.51 7.89 -12.79
C PRO A 359 -1.01 8.15 -12.67
N HIS A 360 -0.56 8.36 -11.44
CA HIS A 360 0.86 8.43 -11.13
C HIS A 360 1.32 7.09 -10.58
N VAL A 361 2.37 6.53 -11.16
CA VAL A 361 2.89 5.20 -10.81
C VAL A 361 4.37 5.31 -10.47
N ARG A 362 4.69 4.94 -9.25
CA ARG A 362 6.06 4.70 -8.76
C ARG A 362 6.06 3.54 -7.78
N THR A 363 6.35 3.80 -6.51
CA THR A 363 6.21 2.82 -5.44
C THR A 363 4.75 2.42 -5.30
N LEU A 364 3.84 3.39 -5.34
CA LEU A 364 2.39 3.23 -5.28
C LEU A 364 1.74 3.64 -6.60
N LEU A 365 0.55 3.09 -6.86
CA LEU A 365 -0.33 3.53 -7.92
C LEU A 365 -1.30 4.57 -7.36
N ALA A 366 -0.99 5.85 -7.57
CA ALA A 366 -1.72 6.98 -7.02
C ALA A 366 -2.68 7.63 -8.02
N PRO A 367 -3.71 8.35 -7.55
CA PRO A 367 -4.64 9.10 -8.42
C PRO A 367 -3.95 10.10 -9.33
N PRO A 368 -4.61 10.50 -10.43
CA PRO A 368 -4.15 11.59 -11.26
C PRO A 368 -3.97 12.88 -10.47
N ALA A 369 -2.98 13.69 -10.85
CA ALA A 369 -2.78 15.00 -10.24
C ALA A 369 -4.03 15.88 -10.39
N GLY A 370 -4.42 16.53 -9.33
CA GLY A 370 -5.63 17.33 -9.24
C GLY A 370 -5.98 17.72 -7.80
N TRP A 371 -7.24 18.00 -7.59
CA TRP A 371 -7.77 18.25 -6.26
C TRP A 371 -9.26 17.87 -6.17
N THR A 372 -9.69 17.57 -4.96
CA THR A 372 -11.09 17.41 -4.57
C THR A 372 -11.45 18.51 -3.57
N ARG A 373 -12.65 19.05 -3.64
CA ARG A 373 -13.27 19.86 -2.59
C ARG A 373 -14.48 19.08 -2.08
N LEU A 374 -14.56 18.91 -0.80
CA LEU A 374 -15.69 18.28 -0.08
C LEU A 374 -16.59 19.34 0.52
#